data_b0613b2c7404cdcc5e770f4d41a74626
#
_entry.id   b0613b2c7404cdcc5e770f4d41a74626
#
_cell.length_a   1.000
_cell.length_b   1.000
_cell.length_c   1.000
_cell.angle_alpha   90.00
_cell.angle_beta   90.00
_cell.angle_gamma   90.00
#
_symmetry.space_group_name_H-M   'P 1'
#
loop_
_entity.id
_entity.type
_entity.pdbx_description
1 polymer ?
#
loop_
_entity_poly.entity_id
_entity_poly.type
_entity_poly.pdbx_seq_one_letter_code
_entity_poly.pdbx_strand_id
1 'polypeptide(L)'
;MHLLLLSNSTNHGRGYLEHALPEVLAFLHGVTELTFVPFAGGDHDAYTATVRAAFAPHGIAVRGLHEAADPVAAVAAAQAIFVGGGNTFRLLATLQRLGLVPVIRARVQGGLPYLGASAGTNITAPSIRTTNDMPIVQPESFDALGLVPFQINPHYLDADPASVHNGESRATRLTEFLDENDVLVLGLREGAHLSVTSSDACALAVIGGASANPLSDQPAILFERGQAPRDVAGDVSALLAHTPRYDHSAVAVG
;
A
#
# COMPACT_ATOMS: atom_id res chain seq x y z
N MET A 1 14.93 -3.96 -5.27
CA MET A 1 13.72 -3.61 -4.50
C MET A 1 12.81 -4.83 -4.44
N HIS A 2 12.17 -5.08 -3.29
CA HIS A 2 11.31 -6.25 -3.07
C HIS A 2 10.09 -5.84 -2.25
N LEU A 3 8.89 -5.84 -2.87
CA LEU A 3 7.64 -5.38 -2.26
C LEU A 3 6.57 -6.47 -2.35
N LEU A 4 5.77 -6.61 -1.30
CA LEU A 4 4.48 -7.31 -1.31
C LEU A 4 3.41 -6.38 -0.74
N LEU A 5 2.46 -5.98 -1.56
CA LEU A 5 1.51 -4.91 -1.30
C LEU A 5 0.08 -5.49 -1.30
N LEU A 6 -0.45 -5.74 -0.09
CA LEU A 6 -1.77 -6.32 0.09
C LEU A 6 -2.84 -5.21 0.03
N SER A 7 -3.96 -5.49 -0.64
CA SER A 7 -5.11 -4.59 -0.62
C SER A 7 -5.63 -4.38 0.80
N ASN A 8 -5.74 -5.45 1.56
CA ASN A 8 -6.25 -5.47 2.93
C ASN A 8 -5.50 -6.51 3.78
N SER A 9 -5.65 -6.42 5.10
CA SER A 9 -5.05 -7.38 6.04
C SER A 9 -6.01 -8.45 6.52
N THR A 10 -7.33 -8.31 6.29
CA THR A 10 -8.33 -9.24 6.80
C THR A 10 -9.53 -9.29 5.85
N ASN A 11 -9.85 -10.47 5.32
CA ASN A 11 -11.09 -10.71 4.58
C ASN A 11 -12.24 -11.04 5.53
N HIS A 12 -13.46 -10.76 5.12
CA HIS A 12 -14.65 -11.08 5.92
C HIS A 12 -14.67 -12.56 6.31
N GLY A 13 -14.84 -12.84 7.60
CA GLY A 13 -14.88 -14.20 8.16
C GLY A 13 -13.53 -14.91 8.25
N ARG A 14 -12.41 -14.22 8.01
CA ARG A 14 -11.04 -14.77 8.12
C ARG A 14 -10.25 -14.10 9.24
N GLY A 15 -9.17 -14.76 9.65
CA GLY A 15 -8.18 -14.19 10.57
C GLY A 15 -7.27 -13.16 9.91
N TYR A 16 -6.51 -12.46 10.73
CA TYR A 16 -5.54 -11.44 10.28
C TYR A 16 -4.50 -12.07 9.34
N LEU A 17 -4.34 -11.53 8.14
CA LEU A 17 -3.48 -12.02 7.05
C LEU A 17 -3.79 -13.44 6.54
N GLU A 18 -4.80 -14.14 7.05
CA GLU A 18 -5.07 -15.55 6.73
C GLU A 18 -5.21 -15.80 5.22
N HIS A 19 -5.83 -14.86 4.49
CA HIS A 19 -6.06 -14.98 3.05
C HIS A 19 -4.79 -14.87 2.19
N ALA A 20 -3.72 -14.27 2.71
CA ALA A 20 -2.47 -14.03 2.00
C ALA A 20 -1.25 -14.63 2.71
N LEU A 21 -1.48 -15.44 3.75
CA LEU A 21 -0.41 -15.95 4.61
C LEU A 21 0.64 -16.79 3.85
N PRO A 22 0.29 -17.68 2.92
CA PRO A 22 1.28 -18.42 2.14
C PRO A 22 2.22 -17.50 1.36
N GLU A 23 1.69 -16.47 0.70
CA GLU A 23 2.43 -15.48 -0.07
C GLU A 23 3.33 -14.62 0.82
N VAL A 24 2.79 -14.20 1.98
CA VAL A 24 3.55 -13.42 2.97
C VAL A 24 4.72 -14.22 3.53
N LEU A 25 4.53 -15.51 3.87
CA LEU A 25 5.60 -16.37 4.36
C LEU A 25 6.65 -16.68 3.30
N ALA A 26 6.23 -16.87 2.05
CA ALA A 26 7.16 -17.04 0.93
C ALA A 26 7.97 -15.77 0.69
N PHE A 27 7.34 -14.60 0.76
CA PHE A 27 7.97 -13.29 0.63
C PHE A 27 8.99 -13.02 1.75
N LEU A 28 8.70 -13.42 2.98
CA LEU A 28 9.55 -13.26 4.16
C LEU A 28 10.53 -14.44 4.37
N HIS A 29 10.75 -15.27 3.34
CA HIS A 29 11.65 -16.40 3.47
C HIS A 29 13.03 -16.00 3.99
N GLY A 30 13.49 -16.62 5.07
CA GLY A 30 14.77 -16.33 5.73
C GLY A 30 14.74 -15.14 6.70
N VAL A 31 13.63 -14.40 6.82
CA VAL A 31 13.43 -13.35 7.82
C VAL A 31 13.07 -13.97 9.16
N THR A 32 13.84 -13.64 10.20
CA THR A 32 13.58 -14.09 11.57
C THR A 32 13.02 -12.99 12.47
N GLU A 33 13.21 -11.72 12.06
CA GLU A 33 12.70 -10.55 12.77
C GLU A 33 12.08 -9.55 11.80
N LEU A 34 10.83 -9.16 12.06
CA LEU A 34 10.04 -8.22 11.28
C LEU A 34 9.82 -6.92 12.05
N THR A 35 10.25 -5.80 11.51
CA THR A 35 9.96 -4.47 12.05
C THR A 35 8.57 -4.05 11.59
N PHE A 36 7.65 -3.88 12.55
CA PHE A 36 6.26 -3.51 12.27
C PHE A 36 6.01 -2.02 12.52
N VAL A 37 5.38 -1.34 11.57
CA VAL A 37 5.00 0.07 11.63
C VAL A 37 3.50 0.18 11.89
N PRO A 38 3.04 0.46 13.13
CA PRO A 38 1.63 0.49 13.50
C PRO A 38 0.95 1.85 13.30
N PHE A 39 1.64 2.85 12.78
CA PHE A 39 1.28 4.27 12.87
C PHE A 39 -0.01 4.70 12.14
N ALA A 40 -0.59 3.84 11.32
CA ALA A 40 -1.91 4.04 10.75
C ALA A 40 -3.05 3.79 11.76
N GLY A 41 -2.80 2.96 12.77
CA GLY A 41 -3.72 2.62 13.86
C GLY A 41 -3.73 3.67 14.97
N GLY A 42 -4.74 3.61 15.84
CA GLY A 42 -4.82 4.48 17.02
C GLY A 42 -4.15 3.86 18.26
N ASP A 43 -4.24 2.54 18.41
CA ASP A 43 -3.61 1.78 19.49
C ASP A 43 -2.47 0.94 18.90
N HIS A 44 -1.25 1.43 19.06
CA HIS A 44 -0.06 0.82 18.48
C HIS A 44 0.31 -0.50 19.18
N ASP A 45 0.10 -0.57 20.50
CA ASP A 45 0.42 -1.78 21.29
C ASP A 45 -0.52 -2.93 20.93
N ALA A 46 -1.83 -2.69 20.93
CA ALA A 46 -2.83 -3.70 20.55
C ALA A 46 -2.64 -4.15 19.10
N TYR A 47 -2.33 -3.23 18.19
CA TYR A 47 -2.09 -3.59 16.79
C TYR A 47 -0.83 -4.44 16.65
N THR A 48 0.27 -4.06 17.33
CA THR A 48 1.51 -4.85 17.33
C THR A 48 1.31 -6.23 17.94
N ALA A 49 0.51 -6.35 19.01
CA ALA A 49 0.17 -7.64 19.61
C ALA A 49 -0.59 -8.54 18.62
N THR A 50 -1.52 -7.99 17.84
CA THR A 50 -2.24 -8.73 16.79
C THR A 50 -1.26 -9.27 15.74
N VAL A 51 -0.33 -8.44 15.27
CA VAL A 51 0.67 -8.86 14.28
C VAL A 51 1.63 -9.90 14.86
N ARG A 52 2.07 -9.73 16.11
CA ARG A 52 2.89 -10.73 16.82
C ARG A 52 2.19 -12.10 16.87
N ALA A 53 0.92 -12.11 17.22
CA ALA A 53 0.14 -13.34 17.28
C ALA A 53 0.05 -14.04 15.92
N ALA A 54 -0.07 -13.28 14.83
CA ALA A 54 -0.13 -13.83 13.48
C ALA A 54 1.19 -14.46 13.03
N PHE A 55 2.34 -13.88 13.41
CA PHE A 55 3.66 -14.35 12.95
C PHE A 55 4.35 -15.32 13.91
N ALA A 56 3.96 -15.38 15.19
CA ALA A 56 4.57 -16.26 16.18
C ALA A 56 4.55 -17.75 15.80
N PRO A 57 3.45 -18.33 15.24
CA PRO A 57 3.44 -19.74 14.82
C PRO A 57 4.45 -20.06 13.72
N HIS A 58 4.96 -19.05 13.02
CA HIS A 58 5.88 -19.18 11.89
C HIS A 58 7.34 -18.86 12.26
N GLY A 59 7.63 -18.64 13.55
CA GLY A 59 8.99 -18.40 14.04
C GLY A 59 9.54 -17.01 13.67
N ILE A 60 8.69 -16.06 13.27
CA ILE A 60 9.09 -14.68 12.96
C ILE A 60 8.77 -13.79 14.16
N ALA A 61 9.83 -13.22 14.78
CA ALA A 61 9.66 -12.24 15.84
C ALA A 61 9.20 -10.90 15.27
N VAL A 62 8.24 -10.23 15.94
CA VAL A 62 7.75 -8.90 15.49
C VAL A 62 8.12 -7.85 16.53
N ARG A 63 8.78 -6.77 16.07
CA ARG A 63 9.09 -5.58 16.88
C ARG A 63 8.29 -4.38 16.37
N GLY A 64 7.50 -3.78 17.25
CA GLY A 64 6.77 -2.54 16.95
C GLY A 64 7.74 -1.37 16.86
N LEU A 65 7.69 -0.62 15.76
CA LEU A 65 8.59 0.53 15.58
C LEU A 65 8.35 1.65 16.62
N HIS A 66 7.14 1.77 17.18
CA HIS A 66 6.81 2.69 18.26
C HIS A 66 7.49 2.34 19.60
N GLU A 67 7.98 1.10 19.77
CA GLU A 67 8.71 0.62 20.96
C GLU A 67 10.21 0.97 20.88
N ALA A 68 10.71 1.39 19.70
CA ALA A 68 12.11 1.70 19.51
C ALA A 68 12.45 3.07 20.10
N ALA A 69 13.53 3.15 20.88
CA ALA A 69 14.06 4.43 21.38
C ALA A 69 14.52 5.36 20.24
N ASP A 70 15.04 4.79 19.15
CA ASP A 70 15.41 5.47 17.91
C ASP A 70 14.78 4.73 16.72
N PRO A 71 13.60 5.19 16.23
CA PRO A 71 12.92 4.58 15.09
C PRO A 71 13.73 4.60 13.79
N VAL A 72 14.56 5.63 13.58
CA VAL A 72 15.42 5.74 12.39
C VAL A 72 16.48 4.65 12.40
N ALA A 73 17.18 4.48 13.52
CA ALA A 73 18.16 3.41 13.68
C ALA A 73 17.52 2.01 13.58
N ALA A 74 16.30 1.84 14.12
CA ALA A 74 15.57 0.58 14.02
C ALA A 74 15.22 0.21 12.57
N VAL A 75 14.76 1.15 11.76
CA VAL A 75 14.53 0.93 10.31
C VAL A 75 15.84 0.68 9.57
N ALA A 76 16.92 1.40 9.93
CA ALA A 76 18.22 1.20 9.31
C ALA A 76 18.78 -0.22 9.55
N ALA A 77 18.49 -0.83 10.70
CA ALA A 77 18.94 -2.18 11.07
C ALA A 77 17.94 -3.31 10.70
N ALA A 78 16.75 -2.98 10.21
CA ALA A 78 15.69 -3.96 9.96
C ALA A 78 16.08 -5.03 8.93
N GLN A 79 15.64 -6.29 9.16
CA GLN A 79 15.73 -7.39 8.19
C GLN A 79 14.61 -7.33 7.16
N ALA A 80 13.41 -6.92 7.58
CA ALA A 80 12.24 -6.64 6.75
C ALA A 80 11.35 -5.63 7.47
N ILE A 81 10.52 -4.91 6.75
CA ILE A 81 9.57 -3.96 7.30
C ILE A 81 8.13 -4.32 6.89
N PHE A 82 7.21 -4.27 7.84
CA PHE A 82 5.78 -4.39 7.57
C PHE A 82 5.07 -3.10 8.00
N VAL A 83 4.44 -2.41 7.05
CA VAL A 83 3.64 -1.21 7.29
C VAL A 83 2.17 -1.59 7.30
N GLY A 84 1.54 -1.45 8.45
CA GLY A 84 0.15 -1.85 8.68
C GLY A 84 -0.87 -0.89 8.07
N GLY A 85 -2.12 -1.35 8.03
CA GLY A 85 -3.28 -0.58 7.60
C GLY A 85 -3.86 0.33 8.69
N GLY A 86 -4.85 1.11 8.33
CA GLY A 86 -5.55 2.09 9.13
C GLY A 86 -5.65 3.41 8.38
N ASN A 87 -5.59 4.55 9.04
CA ASN A 87 -5.72 5.84 8.38
C ASN A 87 -4.39 6.29 7.74
N THR A 88 -4.40 6.48 6.43
CA THR A 88 -3.22 6.83 5.62
C THR A 88 -2.66 8.21 5.97
N PHE A 89 -3.52 9.20 6.29
CA PHE A 89 -3.06 10.55 6.69
C PHE A 89 -2.30 10.49 8.01
N ARG A 90 -2.82 9.75 9.01
CA ARG A 90 -2.14 9.53 10.29
C ARG A 90 -0.80 8.84 10.10
N LEU A 91 -0.75 7.80 9.26
CA LEU A 91 0.47 7.08 8.92
C LEU A 91 1.51 8.04 8.34
N LEU A 92 1.18 8.72 7.25
CA LEU A 92 2.12 9.62 6.56
C LEU A 92 2.59 10.75 7.46
N ALA A 93 1.69 11.45 8.16
CA ALA A 93 2.06 12.53 9.08
C ALA A 93 3.01 12.05 10.19
N THR A 94 2.82 10.83 10.70
CA THR A 94 3.72 10.27 11.71
C THR A 94 5.08 9.92 11.13
N LEU A 95 5.12 9.31 9.94
CA LEU A 95 6.38 8.99 9.26
C LEU A 95 7.17 10.26 8.90
N GLN A 96 6.51 11.32 8.44
CA GLN A 96 7.15 12.61 8.14
C GLN A 96 7.72 13.24 9.41
N ARG A 97 6.92 13.36 10.46
CA ARG A 97 7.35 13.93 11.77
C ARG A 97 8.54 13.20 12.39
N LEU A 98 8.65 11.89 12.17
CA LEU A 98 9.77 11.07 12.66
C LEU A 98 10.94 10.98 11.67
N GLY A 99 10.88 11.66 10.52
CA GLY A 99 11.93 11.61 9.50
C GLY A 99 12.09 10.25 8.82
N LEU A 100 11.06 9.38 8.88
CA LEU A 100 11.16 7.99 8.44
C LEU A 100 10.93 7.81 6.94
N VAL A 101 10.25 8.74 6.25
CA VAL A 101 9.97 8.61 4.82
C VAL A 101 11.25 8.42 3.99
N PRO A 102 12.29 9.26 4.09
CA PRO A 102 13.51 9.07 3.32
C PRO A 102 14.28 7.81 3.73
N VAL A 103 14.25 7.44 5.01
CA VAL A 103 14.98 6.27 5.52
C VAL A 103 14.34 4.97 4.99
N ILE A 104 13.02 4.84 5.10
CA ILE A 104 12.30 3.67 4.57
C ILE A 104 12.52 3.57 3.05
N ARG A 105 12.34 4.69 2.31
CA ARG A 105 12.56 4.73 0.86
C ARG A 105 13.95 4.21 0.49
N ALA A 106 15.00 4.77 1.09
CA ALA A 106 16.38 4.39 0.80
C ALA A 106 16.66 2.92 1.12
N ARG A 107 16.17 2.42 2.27
CA ARG A 107 16.36 1.03 2.68
C ARG A 107 15.65 0.06 1.74
N VAL A 108 14.42 0.36 1.33
CA VAL A 108 13.62 -0.49 0.42
C VAL A 108 14.23 -0.48 -0.98
N GLN A 109 14.66 0.67 -1.48
CA GLN A 109 15.39 0.76 -2.75
C GLN A 109 16.72 -0.01 -2.69
N GLY A 110 17.38 -0.03 -1.53
CA GLY A 110 18.57 -0.83 -1.24
C GLY A 110 18.30 -2.32 -0.99
N GLY A 111 17.07 -2.81 -1.16
CA GLY A 111 16.73 -4.24 -1.11
C GLY A 111 16.04 -4.71 0.18
N LEU A 112 15.75 -3.84 1.15
CA LEU A 112 14.96 -4.22 2.33
C LEU A 112 13.58 -4.72 1.89
N PRO A 113 13.15 -5.94 2.24
CA PRO A 113 11.81 -6.42 1.96
C PRO A 113 10.75 -5.54 2.62
N TYR A 114 9.78 -5.08 1.84
CA TYR A 114 8.66 -4.23 2.29
C TYR A 114 7.33 -4.97 2.11
N LEU A 115 6.67 -5.25 3.22
CA LEU A 115 5.28 -5.71 3.25
C LEU A 115 4.39 -4.51 3.56
N GLY A 116 3.36 -4.25 2.74
CA GLY A 116 2.35 -3.22 2.97
C GLY A 116 0.95 -3.82 3.02
N ALA A 117 0.08 -3.28 3.89
CA ALA A 117 -1.34 -3.61 3.87
C ALA A 117 -2.18 -2.33 3.93
N SER A 118 -3.17 -2.19 3.05
CA SER A 118 -4.10 -1.05 3.01
C SER A 118 -3.37 0.31 2.97
N ALA A 119 -3.39 1.12 4.03
CA ALA A 119 -2.63 2.37 4.12
C ALA A 119 -1.13 2.15 3.85
N GLY A 120 -0.55 1.05 4.37
CA GLY A 120 0.84 0.67 4.10
C GLY A 120 1.12 0.34 2.64
N THR A 121 0.12 -0.12 1.91
CA THR A 121 0.16 -0.29 0.45
C THR A 121 0.03 1.06 -0.26
N ASN A 122 -0.93 1.89 0.13
CA ASN A 122 -1.18 3.19 -0.50
C ASN A 122 0.06 4.10 -0.45
N ILE A 123 0.78 4.17 0.68
CA ILE A 123 1.96 5.05 0.80
C ILE A 123 3.17 4.62 -0.03
N THR A 124 3.16 3.45 -0.68
CA THR A 124 4.24 3.07 -1.62
C THR A 124 4.17 3.83 -2.94
N ALA A 125 3.01 4.40 -3.25
CA ALA A 125 2.77 5.29 -4.39
C ALA A 125 3.53 6.62 -4.25
N PRO A 126 3.59 7.45 -5.31
CA PRO A 126 4.18 8.78 -5.24
C PRO A 126 3.49 9.71 -4.25
N SER A 127 2.17 9.58 -4.06
CA SER A 127 1.39 10.37 -3.11
C SER A 127 0.24 9.57 -2.50
N ILE A 128 -0.35 10.08 -1.40
CA ILE A 128 -1.52 9.47 -0.77
C ILE A 128 -2.86 9.92 -1.35
N ARG A 129 -2.88 10.67 -2.44
CA ARG A 129 -4.09 11.33 -2.98
C ARG A 129 -5.19 10.38 -3.41
N THR A 130 -4.88 9.11 -3.67
CA THR A 130 -5.85 8.09 -4.02
C THR A 130 -6.29 7.22 -2.84
N THR A 131 -6.03 7.64 -1.60
CA THR A 131 -6.56 6.96 -0.41
C THR A 131 -8.08 7.14 -0.30
N ASN A 132 -8.72 6.15 0.35
CA ASN A 132 -10.15 6.23 0.67
C ASN A 132 -10.42 6.84 2.06
N ASP A 133 -9.36 7.17 2.80
CA ASP A 133 -9.44 7.59 4.19
C ASP A 133 -9.88 9.04 4.36
N MET A 134 -10.51 9.33 5.48
CA MET A 134 -10.77 10.72 5.89
C MET A 134 -9.48 11.39 6.35
N PRO A 135 -9.24 12.67 5.97
CA PRO A 135 -8.07 13.45 6.35
C PRO A 135 -8.18 13.95 7.82
N ILE A 136 -8.07 13.00 8.77
CA ILE A 136 -8.23 13.27 10.20
C ILE A 136 -7.05 14.03 10.83
N VAL A 137 -5.92 14.09 10.14
CA VAL A 137 -4.74 14.88 10.48
C VAL A 137 -4.13 15.45 9.20
N GLN A 138 -3.41 16.57 9.30
CA GLN A 138 -2.71 17.20 8.19
C GLN A 138 -1.26 16.68 8.14
N PRO A 139 -0.83 15.94 7.09
CA PRO A 139 0.58 15.67 6.86
C PRO A 139 1.29 16.93 6.33
N GLU A 140 2.62 16.97 6.40
CA GLU A 140 3.43 18.08 5.86
C GLU A 140 3.25 18.23 4.33
N SER A 141 3.17 17.11 3.62
CA SER A 141 2.81 17.02 2.21
C SER A 141 2.07 15.72 1.95
N PHE A 142 1.46 15.59 0.77
CA PHE A 142 0.88 14.31 0.35
C PHE A 142 1.91 13.36 -0.29
N ASP A 143 3.16 13.80 -0.46
CA ASP A 143 4.22 12.99 -1.02
C ASP A 143 4.55 11.82 -0.10
N ALA A 144 4.54 10.63 -0.69
CA ALA A 144 4.70 9.38 0.04
C ALA A 144 6.04 8.69 -0.28
N LEU A 145 6.12 7.36 -0.21
CA LEU A 145 7.39 6.67 -0.39
C LEU A 145 7.91 6.67 -1.84
N GLY A 146 7.03 6.75 -2.85
CA GLY A 146 7.42 6.77 -4.26
C GLY A 146 8.25 5.54 -4.66
N LEU A 147 7.86 4.35 -4.20
CA LEU A 147 8.51 3.09 -4.52
C LEU A 147 8.02 2.50 -5.84
N VAL A 148 6.81 2.86 -6.26
CA VAL A 148 6.24 2.53 -7.57
C VAL A 148 5.84 3.81 -8.29
N PRO A 149 5.87 3.86 -9.65
CA PRO A 149 5.61 5.09 -10.40
C PRO A 149 4.12 5.31 -10.73
N PHE A 150 3.22 4.69 -10.00
CA PHE A 150 1.78 4.80 -10.17
C PHE A 150 1.08 4.90 -8.82
N GLN A 151 -0.15 5.38 -8.82
CA GLN A 151 -0.99 5.43 -7.62
C GLN A 151 -1.62 4.07 -7.35
N ILE A 152 -1.87 3.77 -6.07
CA ILE A 152 -2.60 2.57 -5.67
C ILE A 152 -3.81 2.99 -4.83
N ASN A 153 -4.97 2.42 -5.17
CA ASN A 153 -6.18 2.50 -4.36
C ASN A 153 -6.47 1.11 -3.78
N PRO A 154 -6.00 0.78 -2.57
CA PRO A 154 -6.35 -0.45 -1.88
C PRO A 154 -7.81 -0.41 -1.43
N HIS A 155 -8.39 -1.57 -1.11
CA HIS A 155 -9.82 -1.72 -0.83
C HIS A 155 -10.69 -1.18 -1.97
N TYR A 156 -10.26 -1.33 -3.22
CA TYR A 156 -11.10 -0.92 -4.33
C TYR A 156 -12.41 -1.71 -4.30
N LEU A 157 -13.50 -1.00 -4.44
CA LEU A 157 -14.85 -1.52 -4.41
C LEU A 157 -15.58 -1.12 -5.69
N ASP A 158 -16.07 -2.10 -6.43
CA ASP A 158 -16.92 -1.87 -7.60
C ASP A 158 -18.26 -1.28 -7.16
N ALA A 159 -18.85 -0.43 -8.01
CA ALA A 159 -20.18 0.11 -7.76
C ALA A 159 -21.21 -1.02 -7.82
N ASP A 160 -22.01 -1.15 -6.76
CA ASP A 160 -23.14 -2.09 -6.74
C ASP A 160 -24.31 -1.53 -7.56
N PRO A 161 -24.71 -2.17 -8.69
CA PRO A 161 -25.83 -1.72 -9.49
C PRO A 161 -27.17 -1.75 -8.73
N ALA A 162 -27.28 -2.54 -7.65
CA ALA A 162 -28.46 -2.62 -6.81
C ALA A 162 -28.47 -1.56 -5.69
N SER A 163 -27.39 -0.81 -5.53
CA SER A 163 -27.29 0.23 -4.50
C SER A 163 -28.25 1.38 -4.81
N VAL A 164 -29.03 1.77 -3.81
CA VAL A 164 -29.89 2.97 -3.86
C VAL A 164 -29.16 4.23 -3.35
N HIS A 165 -27.87 4.10 -3.01
CA HIS A 165 -27.06 5.22 -2.54
C HIS A 165 -26.64 6.11 -3.71
N ASN A 166 -26.94 7.42 -3.63
CA ASN A 166 -26.61 8.40 -4.66
C ASN A 166 -25.21 9.04 -4.50
N GLY A 167 -24.36 8.50 -3.63
CA GLY A 167 -23.00 8.97 -3.47
C GLY A 167 -22.10 8.51 -4.61
N GLU A 168 -20.98 9.22 -4.78
CA GLU A 168 -19.98 8.89 -5.78
C GLU A 168 -19.38 7.51 -5.56
N SER A 169 -19.20 6.77 -6.64
CA SER A 169 -18.46 5.51 -6.64
C SER A 169 -16.95 5.75 -6.48
N ARG A 170 -16.20 4.72 -6.13
CA ARG A 170 -14.73 4.81 -6.17
C ARG A 170 -14.21 5.09 -7.57
N ALA A 171 -14.81 4.49 -8.59
CA ALA A 171 -14.46 4.75 -9.98
C ALA A 171 -14.63 6.23 -10.34
N THR A 172 -15.74 6.86 -9.94
CA THR A 172 -15.97 8.30 -10.15
C THR A 172 -14.85 9.14 -9.54
N ARG A 173 -14.53 8.92 -8.26
CA ARG A 173 -13.47 9.68 -7.55
C ARG A 173 -12.09 9.50 -8.17
N LEU A 174 -11.76 8.30 -8.64
CA LEU A 174 -10.47 8.05 -9.31
C LEU A 174 -10.44 8.69 -10.70
N THR A 175 -11.57 8.76 -11.41
CA THR A 175 -11.67 9.46 -12.69
C THR A 175 -11.48 10.96 -12.49
N GLU A 176 -12.15 11.59 -11.51
CA GLU A 176 -11.95 13.00 -11.15
C GLU A 176 -10.48 13.31 -10.78
N PHE A 177 -9.83 12.40 -10.04
CA PHE A 177 -8.40 12.54 -9.76
C PHE A 177 -7.57 12.56 -11.06
N LEU A 178 -7.93 11.76 -12.06
CA LEU A 178 -7.25 11.68 -13.34
C LEU A 178 -7.57 12.85 -14.28
N ASP A 179 -8.65 13.59 -14.06
CA ASP A 179 -8.92 14.84 -14.79
C ASP A 179 -7.79 15.87 -14.57
N GLU A 180 -7.24 15.90 -13.35
CA GLU A 180 -6.18 16.82 -12.92
C GLU A 180 -4.77 16.22 -12.98
N ASN A 181 -4.63 14.89 -13.12
CA ASN A 181 -3.33 14.22 -13.00
C ASN A 181 -3.14 13.17 -14.10
N ASP A 182 -1.98 13.19 -14.75
CA ASP A 182 -1.59 12.18 -15.73
C ASP A 182 -0.70 11.12 -15.08
N VAL A 183 -1.34 10.22 -14.36
CA VAL A 183 -0.71 9.12 -13.63
C VAL A 183 -1.62 7.89 -13.66
N LEU A 184 -1.05 6.69 -13.73
CA LEU A 184 -1.85 5.47 -13.63
C LEU A 184 -2.34 5.26 -12.20
N VAL A 185 -3.55 4.72 -12.03
CA VAL A 185 -4.08 4.30 -10.73
C VAL A 185 -4.47 2.83 -10.77
N LEU A 186 -3.86 2.04 -9.90
CA LEU A 186 -4.18 0.63 -9.72
C LEU A 186 -5.14 0.46 -8.54
N GLY A 187 -6.39 0.13 -8.82
CA GLY A 187 -7.37 -0.27 -7.81
C GLY A 187 -7.19 -1.75 -7.46
N LEU A 188 -6.73 -2.05 -6.25
CA LEU A 188 -6.62 -3.43 -5.75
C LEU A 188 -7.89 -3.80 -4.99
N ARG A 189 -8.61 -4.83 -5.45
CA ARG A 189 -9.77 -5.38 -4.74
C ARG A 189 -9.33 -6.13 -3.49
N GLU A 190 -10.18 -6.23 -2.48
CA GLU A 190 -9.87 -6.99 -1.26
C GLU A 190 -9.53 -8.45 -1.59
N GLY A 191 -8.56 -9.00 -0.88
CA GLY A 191 -7.98 -10.33 -1.14
C GLY A 191 -6.84 -10.33 -2.16
N ALA A 192 -6.71 -9.29 -2.97
CA ALA A 192 -5.64 -9.17 -3.96
C ALA A 192 -4.36 -8.54 -3.37
N HIS A 193 -3.26 -8.77 -4.07
CA HIS A 193 -1.96 -8.16 -3.77
C HIS A 193 -1.18 -7.85 -5.05
N LEU A 194 -0.25 -6.91 -4.93
CA LEU A 194 0.77 -6.61 -5.94
C LEU A 194 2.14 -6.99 -5.38
N SER A 195 2.87 -7.87 -6.06
CA SER A 195 4.29 -8.13 -5.79
C SER A 195 5.15 -7.36 -6.79
N VAL A 196 6.22 -6.72 -6.30
CA VAL A 196 7.18 -6.02 -7.16
C VAL A 196 8.59 -6.46 -6.79
N THR A 197 9.34 -6.91 -7.79
CA THR A 197 10.76 -7.21 -7.66
C THR A 197 11.50 -6.42 -8.71
N SER A 198 12.50 -5.64 -8.32
CA SER A 198 13.37 -4.95 -9.27
C SER A 198 14.83 -5.03 -8.87
N SER A 199 15.67 -5.26 -9.88
CA SER A 199 17.13 -5.24 -9.83
C SER A 199 17.64 -4.43 -11.03
N ASP A 200 18.96 -4.28 -11.16
CA ASP A 200 19.58 -3.61 -12.31
C ASP A 200 19.28 -4.31 -13.64
N ALA A 201 18.93 -5.61 -13.59
CA ALA A 201 18.72 -6.43 -14.78
C ALA A 201 17.24 -6.60 -15.16
N CYS A 202 16.32 -6.48 -14.22
CA CYS A 202 14.90 -6.80 -14.44
C CYS A 202 14.00 -6.09 -13.43
N ALA A 203 12.83 -5.66 -13.89
CA ALA A 203 11.74 -5.20 -13.05
C ALA A 203 10.48 -6.02 -13.37
N LEU A 204 9.89 -6.63 -12.35
CA LEU A 204 8.69 -7.47 -12.47
C LEU A 204 7.64 -6.98 -11.48
N ALA A 205 6.41 -6.79 -11.94
CA ALA A 205 5.24 -6.50 -11.13
C ALA A 205 4.13 -7.50 -11.45
N VAL A 206 3.63 -8.21 -10.45
CA VAL A 206 2.61 -9.25 -10.63
C VAL A 206 1.47 -9.04 -9.65
N ILE A 207 0.24 -9.01 -10.17
CA ILE A 207 -0.98 -9.01 -9.37
C ILE A 207 -1.38 -10.45 -9.13
N GLY A 208 -1.50 -10.80 -7.85
CA GLY A 208 -1.93 -12.11 -7.38
C GLY A 208 -3.06 -12.02 -6.35
N GLY A 209 -3.41 -13.18 -5.78
CA GLY A 209 -4.53 -13.32 -4.87
C GLY A 209 -5.87 -13.45 -5.60
N ALA A 210 -6.90 -13.81 -4.84
CA ALA A 210 -8.27 -13.89 -5.35
C ALA A 210 -9.07 -12.69 -4.84
N SER A 211 -9.87 -12.08 -5.71
CA SER A 211 -10.80 -11.03 -5.30
C SER A 211 -11.80 -11.58 -4.28
N ALA A 212 -11.94 -10.88 -3.16
CA ALA A 212 -13.01 -11.11 -2.19
C ALA A 212 -14.26 -10.26 -2.50
N ASN A 213 -14.24 -9.47 -3.58
CA ASN A 213 -15.36 -8.65 -4.00
C ASN A 213 -16.42 -9.52 -4.71
N PRO A 214 -17.67 -9.55 -4.23
CA PRO A 214 -18.72 -10.36 -4.85
C PRO A 214 -19.14 -9.89 -6.26
N LEU A 215 -18.76 -8.67 -6.66
CA LEU A 215 -19.12 -8.09 -7.96
C LEU A 215 -18.07 -8.33 -9.04
N SER A 216 -16.88 -8.83 -8.69
CA SER A 216 -15.82 -9.14 -9.67
C SER A 216 -14.87 -10.20 -9.14
N ASP A 217 -14.56 -11.19 -9.97
CA ASP A 217 -13.53 -12.20 -9.72
C ASP A 217 -12.10 -11.70 -10.05
N GLN A 218 -11.99 -10.57 -10.74
CA GLN A 218 -10.72 -9.98 -11.12
C GLN A 218 -10.04 -9.31 -9.91
N PRO A 219 -8.72 -9.48 -9.72
CA PRO A 219 -8.03 -8.99 -8.53
C PRO A 219 -7.81 -7.47 -8.54
N ALA A 220 -7.78 -6.84 -9.70
CA ALA A 220 -7.51 -5.40 -9.79
C ALA A 220 -8.15 -4.76 -11.02
N ILE A 221 -8.21 -3.42 -10.99
CA ILE A 221 -8.67 -2.57 -12.08
C ILE A 221 -7.67 -1.43 -12.29
N LEU A 222 -7.36 -1.12 -13.55
CA LEU A 222 -6.45 -0.05 -13.92
C LEU A 222 -7.24 1.13 -14.48
N PHE A 223 -6.90 2.31 -13.98
CA PHE A 223 -7.38 3.61 -14.45
C PHE A 223 -6.26 4.37 -15.12
N GLU A 224 -6.56 4.95 -16.27
CA GLU A 224 -5.65 5.74 -17.07
C GLU A 224 -6.41 6.97 -17.62
N ARG A 225 -5.78 8.14 -17.62
CA ARG A 225 -6.40 9.39 -18.05
C ARG A 225 -6.99 9.26 -19.45
N GLY A 226 -8.27 9.60 -19.59
CA GLY A 226 -8.98 9.59 -20.89
C GLY A 226 -9.30 8.19 -21.42
N GLN A 227 -9.08 7.13 -20.65
CA GLN A 227 -9.41 5.75 -21.01
C GLN A 227 -10.51 5.19 -20.10
N ALA A 228 -11.30 4.26 -20.61
CA ALA A 228 -12.22 3.50 -19.78
C ALA A 228 -11.42 2.59 -18.82
N PRO A 229 -11.82 2.49 -17.54
CA PRO A 229 -11.19 1.57 -16.60
C PRO A 229 -11.25 0.13 -17.12
N ARG A 230 -10.19 -0.65 -16.89
CA ARG A 230 -10.09 -2.04 -17.34
C ARG A 230 -9.56 -2.96 -16.25
N ASP A 231 -10.12 -4.14 -16.15
CA ASP A 231 -9.60 -5.18 -15.27
C ASP A 231 -8.21 -5.64 -15.68
N VAL A 232 -7.36 -5.91 -14.68
CA VAL A 232 -5.99 -6.38 -14.86
C VAL A 232 -5.64 -7.46 -13.83
N ALA A 233 -4.83 -8.44 -14.26
CA ALA A 233 -4.34 -9.52 -13.41
C ALA A 233 -2.99 -10.02 -13.93
N GLY A 234 -2.25 -10.77 -13.13
CA GLY A 234 -0.96 -11.36 -13.50
C GLY A 234 0.12 -10.32 -13.75
N ASP A 235 0.88 -10.46 -14.82
CA ASP A 235 2.02 -9.58 -15.13
C ASP A 235 1.56 -8.18 -15.56
N VAL A 236 1.96 -7.20 -14.78
CA VAL A 236 1.72 -5.77 -15.00
C VAL A 236 3.02 -4.97 -15.00
N SER A 237 4.14 -5.61 -15.31
CA SER A 237 5.48 -4.98 -15.26
C SER A 237 5.60 -3.74 -16.13
N ALA A 238 4.81 -3.62 -17.20
CA ALA A 238 4.75 -2.44 -18.04
C ALA A 238 4.38 -1.16 -17.26
N LEU A 239 3.63 -1.27 -16.16
CA LEU A 239 3.26 -0.13 -15.31
C LEU A 239 4.48 0.52 -14.65
N LEU A 240 5.56 -0.25 -14.41
CA LEU A 240 6.79 0.25 -13.80
C LEU A 240 7.57 1.22 -14.69
N ALA A 241 7.30 1.23 -15.99
CA ALA A 241 7.92 2.16 -16.94
C ALA A 241 7.17 3.51 -17.05
N HIS A 242 6.01 3.66 -16.37
CA HIS A 242 5.22 4.88 -16.41
C HIS A 242 5.97 6.05 -15.74
N THR A 243 5.82 7.24 -16.32
CA THR A 243 6.34 8.49 -15.73
C THR A 243 5.16 9.33 -15.26
N PRO A 244 4.89 9.37 -13.95
CA PRO A 244 3.73 10.10 -13.42
C PRO A 244 3.90 11.60 -13.58
N ARG A 245 2.81 12.30 -13.93
CA ARG A 245 2.74 13.75 -14.01
C ARG A 245 1.58 14.25 -13.18
N TYR A 246 1.85 15.16 -12.26
CA TYR A 246 0.85 15.80 -11.41
C TYR A 246 0.68 17.26 -11.83
N ASP A 247 -0.55 17.65 -12.12
CA ASP A 247 -0.85 18.96 -12.73
C ASP A 247 -0.90 20.13 -11.73
N HIS A 248 -0.53 19.90 -10.48
CA HIS A 248 -0.54 20.91 -9.42
C HIS A 248 0.65 21.90 -9.48
N SER A 249 1.58 21.73 -10.41
CA SER A 249 2.71 22.66 -10.59
C SER A 249 2.37 23.87 -11.45
N ALA A 250 1.18 23.93 -12.03
CA ALA A 250 0.80 24.95 -12.99
C ALA A 250 0.06 26.16 -12.41
N VAL A 251 -0.21 26.22 -11.12
CA VAL A 251 -0.66 27.46 -10.50
C VAL A 251 0.56 28.28 -10.09
N ALA A 252 1.27 28.82 -11.08
CA ALA A 252 2.00 30.04 -10.87
C ALA A 252 0.92 31.09 -10.53
N VAL A 253 0.76 31.38 -9.25
CA VAL A 253 0.00 32.55 -8.82
C VAL A 253 0.75 33.75 -9.34
N GLY A 254 0.19 34.35 -10.43
CA GLY A 254 0.62 35.65 -10.93
C GLY A 254 0.27 36.76 -9.97
#